data_7c2a6ed44da2a5716ccbe50fca0c1341
#
_entry.id   7c2a6ed44da2a5716ccbe50fca0c1341
#
_cell.length_a   1.000
_cell.length_b   1.000
_cell.length_c   1.000
_cell.angle_alpha   90.00
_cell.angle_beta   90.00
_cell.angle_gamma   90.00
#
_symmetry.space_group_name_H-M   'P 1'
#
loop_
_entity.id
_entity.type
_entity.pdbx_description
1 polymer ?
#
loop_
_entity_poly.entity_id
_entity_poly.type
_entity_poly.pdbx_seq_one_letter_code
_entity_poly.pdbx_strand_id
1 'polypeptide(L)'
;MRMRWSGAVAAGLLTVAGVVLPATAATAAPSFRLPFPCGQVWSGQTRTDHSPPDAVDFNRAGDEGDRVVASAAGTVVTVRNLGNTSYGRYVVIDHGSGWTSYYAHLQDQSVSVGQRVASGATVGYVGSTGNSTGPHLHYEQRSGGSNVRVRFDGTLALYWGTRNYTSTNACGGGSASGTVNTAGAPLTVRSGPGTGHASVGTVADGQPVTISCQTTGTRVTGTYGTSSIWDRIGSGRYVADAYVLTGYDGFVPGLDRC
;
A
#
# COMPACT_ATOMS: atom_id res chain seq x y z
N MET A 1 26.93 32.85 87.60
CA MET A 1 27.55 32.48 86.33
C MET A 1 26.56 31.51 85.60
N ARG A 2 25.74 31.97 84.65
CA ARG A 2 24.71 31.16 83.97
C ARG A 2 25.12 31.05 82.55
N MET A 3 25.46 29.83 82.11
CA MET A 3 25.88 29.49 80.79
C MET A 3 24.61 29.20 79.94
N ARG A 4 24.40 29.98 78.88
CA ARG A 4 23.26 29.77 77.91
C ARG A 4 23.81 28.94 76.72
N TRP A 5 23.24 27.82 76.53
CA TRP A 5 23.45 27.02 75.33
C TRP A 5 22.41 27.42 74.25
N SER A 6 22.91 27.89 73.11
CA SER A 6 22.07 28.13 71.96
C SER A 6 22.22 26.91 71.03
N GLY A 7 21.13 26.14 70.94
CA GLY A 7 21.01 25.03 69.97
C GLY A 7 20.58 25.57 68.63
N ALA A 8 21.38 25.40 67.58
CA ALA A 8 21.00 25.67 66.21
C ALA A 8 20.31 24.42 65.61
N VAL A 9 19.05 24.56 65.22
CA VAL A 9 18.31 23.55 64.49
C VAL A 9 18.61 23.75 63.01
N ALA A 10 19.30 22.83 62.37
CA ALA A 10 19.47 22.81 60.92
C ALA A 10 18.28 22.11 60.27
N ALA A 11 17.46 22.89 59.58
CA ALA A 11 16.37 22.35 58.74
C ALA A 11 16.96 21.85 57.41
N GLY A 12 17.02 20.54 57.24
CA GLY A 12 17.40 19.92 55.95
C GLY A 12 16.25 19.95 54.96
N LEU A 13 16.36 20.70 53.88
CA LEU A 13 15.47 20.62 52.73
C LEU A 13 15.74 19.33 51.96
N LEU A 14 14.81 18.35 52.02
CA LEU A 14 14.78 17.22 51.08
C LEU A 14 14.19 17.70 49.75
N THR A 15 15.05 17.88 48.73
CA THR A 15 14.61 18.04 47.36
C THR A 15 14.27 16.69 46.78
N VAL A 16 12.97 16.42 46.61
CA VAL A 16 12.48 15.27 45.82
C VAL A 16 12.66 15.58 44.34
N ALA A 17 13.70 14.99 43.73
CA ALA A 17 13.86 15.03 42.27
C ALA A 17 12.77 14.15 41.65
N GLY A 18 11.72 14.79 41.10
CA GLY A 18 10.69 14.11 40.34
C GLY A 18 11.28 13.57 39.03
N VAL A 19 11.32 12.24 38.88
CA VAL A 19 11.63 11.59 37.61
C VAL A 19 10.47 11.82 36.67
N VAL A 20 10.61 12.76 35.73
CA VAL A 20 9.68 12.93 34.63
C VAL A 20 9.99 11.81 33.61
N LEU A 21 9.19 10.75 33.64
CA LEU A 21 9.24 9.73 32.57
C LEU A 21 8.71 10.38 31.28
N PRO A 22 9.42 10.25 30.16
CA PRO A 22 8.92 10.74 28.90
C PRO A 22 7.62 9.99 28.57
N ALA A 23 6.54 10.72 28.34
CA ALA A 23 5.30 10.16 27.84
C ALA A 23 5.63 9.53 26.45
N THR A 24 5.50 8.22 26.34
CA THR A 24 5.57 7.53 25.04
C THR A 24 4.44 8.07 24.18
N ALA A 25 4.79 8.86 23.16
CA ALA A 25 3.80 9.32 22.20
C ALA A 25 3.09 8.09 21.62
N ALA A 26 1.78 8.01 21.78
CA ALA A 26 0.98 6.99 21.13
C ALA A 26 1.17 7.18 19.62
N THR A 27 1.82 6.20 18.97
CA THR A 27 2.05 6.25 17.53
C THR A 27 0.70 6.16 16.84
N ALA A 28 0.38 7.15 15.99
CA ALA A 28 -0.87 7.20 15.25
C ALA A 28 -1.02 5.93 14.39
N ALA A 29 -2.26 5.46 14.24
CA ALA A 29 -2.57 4.37 13.32
C ALA A 29 -2.10 4.72 11.90
N PRO A 30 -1.61 3.73 11.12
CA PRO A 30 -1.30 3.94 9.70
C PRO A 30 -2.52 4.47 8.95
N SER A 31 -2.29 5.26 7.90
CA SER A 31 -3.36 5.67 7.00
C SER A 31 -3.70 4.49 6.08
N PHE A 32 -4.60 3.63 6.54
CA PHE A 32 -5.10 2.52 5.74
C PHE A 32 -6.04 3.00 4.64
N ARG A 33 -5.88 2.47 3.45
CA ARG A 33 -6.78 2.65 2.30
C ARG A 33 -7.45 1.34 1.94
N LEU A 34 -8.50 1.39 1.09
CA LEU A 34 -9.09 0.14 0.60
C LEU A 34 -8.02 -0.75 -0.04
N PRO A 35 -8.08 -2.08 0.16
CA PRO A 35 -7.08 -3.02 -0.36
C PRO A 35 -7.25 -3.34 -1.85
N PHE A 36 -7.68 -2.37 -2.64
CA PHE A 36 -7.94 -2.49 -4.08
C PHE A 36 -7.37 -1.32 -4.86
N PRO A 37 -7.10 -1.49 -6.17
CA PRO A 37 -6.66 -0.40 -7.03
C PRO A 37 -7.60 0.81 -7.03
N CYS A 38 -7.01 1.99 -7.27
CA CYS A 38 -7.74 3.26 -7.36
C CYS A 38 -8.96 3.19 -8.26
N GLY A 39 -10.05 3.85 -7.85
CA GLY A 39 -11.30 3.98 -8.59
C GLY A 39 -12.20 2.75 -8.58
N GLN A 40 -11.70 1.60 -8.12
CA GLN A 40 -12.55 0.42 -8.02
C GLN A 40 -13.60 0.58 -6.92
N VAL A 41 -14.81 0.12 -7.20
CA VAL A 41 -15.94 0.10 -6.26
C VAL A 41 -16.15 -1.33 -5.76
N TRP A 42 -16.20 -1.49 -4.43
CA TRP A 42 -16.37 -2.77 -3.76
C TRP A 42 -17.47 -2.69 -2.71
N SER A 43 -18.30 -3.72 -2.66
CA SER A 43 -19.28 -3.90 -1.58
C SER A 43 -18.57 -4.51 -0.38
N GLY A 44 -18.42 -3.74 0.71
CA GLY A 44 -17.88 -4.21 1.98
C GLY A 44 -18.99 -4.58 2.93
N GLN A 45 -18.97 -5.80 3.46
CA GLN A 45 -19.95 -6.35 4.38
C GLN A 45 -19.32 -6.68 5.73
N THR A 46 -20.02 -6.34 6.80
CA THR A 46 -19.72 -6.77 8.17
C THR A 46 -20.93 -7.43 8.80
N ARG A 47 -20.71 -8.49 9.58
CA ARG A 47 -21.77 -9.29 10.22
C ARG A 47 -21.38 -9.60 11.66
N THR A 48 -22.40 -9.73 12.53
CA THR A 48 -22.20 -10.06 13.95
C THR A 48 -21.72 -11.49 14.19
N ASP A 49 -22.02 -12.38 13.27
CA ASP A 49 -21.61 -13.80 13.25
C ASP A 49 -20.31 -14.06 12.46
N HIS A 50 -19.65 -13.00 11.99
CA HIS A 50 -18.38 -13.08 11.28
C HIS A 50 -17.23 -13.45 12.25
N SER A 51 -16.24 -14.18 11.78
CA SER A 51 -15.08 -14.57 12.58
C SER A 51 -13.77 -14.13 11.89
N PRO A 52 -13.08 -13.12 12.44
CA PRO A 52 -13.45 -12.29 13.59
C PRO A 52 -14.55 -11.26 13.25
N PRO A 53 -15.34 -10.81 14.23
CA PRO A 53 -16.49 -9.92 13.97
C PRO A 53 -16.09 -8.55 13.45
N ASP A 54 -14.86 -8.10 13.72
CA ASP A 54 -14.35 -6.79 13.26
C ASP A 54 -13.75 -6.79 11.85
N ALA A 55 -13.76 -7.94 11.14
CA ALA A 55 -13.32 -8.05 9.75
C ALA A 55 -14.36 -7.49 8.76
N VAL A 56 -13.91 -7.21 7.55
CA VAL A 56 -14.76 -6.79 6.42
C VAL A 56 -14.56 -7.76 5.27
N ASP A 57 -15.65 -8.32 4.75
CA ASP A 57 -15.66 -9.09 3.50
C ASP A 57 -15.99 -8.17 2.33
N PHE A 58 -15.13 -8.17 1.33
CA PHE A 58 -15.31 -7.38 0.12
C PHE A 58 -15.68 -8.26 -1.06
N ASN A 59 -16.76 -7.86 -1.76
CA ASN A 59 -17.31 -8.54 -2.92
C ASN A 59 -17.63 -7.54 -4.04
N ARG A 60 -17.56 -8.02 -5.29
CA ARG A 60 -18.17 -7.40 -6.46
C ARG A 60 -18.45 -8.45 -7.53
N ALA A 61 -19.25 -8.13 -8.54
CA ALA A 61 -19.52 -9.08 -9.62
C ALA A 61 -18.22 -9.43 -10.37
N GLY A 62 -17.92 -10.74 -10.46
CA GLY A 62 -16.75 -11.25 -11.18
C GLY A 62 -15.41 -10.94 -10.52
N ASP A 63 -15.38 -10.88 -9.21
CA ASP A 63 -14.22 -10.49 -8.39
C ASP A 63 -13.12 -11.56 -8.29
N GLU A 64 -13.39 -12.80 -8.68
CA GLU A 64 -12.35 -13.84 -8.69
C GLU A 64 -11.18 -13.46 -9.61
N GLY A 65 -9.98 -13.49 -9.09
CA GLY A 65 -8.77 -13.05 -9.80
C GLY A 65 -8.55 -11.54 -9.82
N ASP A 66 -9.39 -10.75 -9.17
CA ASP A 66 -9.16 -9.32 -9.00
C ASP A 66 -7.94 -9.02 -8.13
N ARG A 67 -7.21 -7.99 -8.50
CA ARG A 67 -5.98 -7.59 -7.83
C ARG A 67 -6.25 -7.04 -6.43
N VAL A 68 -5.60 -7.64 -5.42
CA VAL A 68 -5.55 -7.17 -4.04
C VAL A 68 -4.25 -6.42 -3.81
N VAL A 69 -4.31 -5.24 -3.20
CA VAL A 69 -3.15 -4.39 -2.96
C VAL A 69 -2.98 -4.07 -1.47
N ALA A 70 -1.74 -3.77 -1.06
CA ALA A 70 -1.44 -3.37 0.31
C ALA A 70 -2.21 -2.10 0.70
N SER A 71 -2.97 -2.14 1.78
CA SER A 71 -3.78 -1.02 2.27
C SER A 71 -2.96 0.12 2.87
N ALA A 72 -1.74 -0.17 3.33
CA ALA A 72 -0.74 0.80 3.78
C ALA A 72 0.66 0.23 3.51
N ALA A 73 1.69 1.09 3.52
CA ALA A 73 3.08 0.65 3.44
C ALA A 73 3.47 -0.19 4.65
N GLY A 74 4.33 -1.20 4.46
CA GLY A 74 4.77 -2.07 5.55
C GLY A 74 5.74 -3.15 5.11
N THR A 75 5.94 -4.14 5.98
CA THR A 75 6.75 -5.33 5.71
C THR A 75 5.87 -6.57 5.79
N VAL A 76 5.95 -7.43 4.79
CA VAL A 76 5.23 -8.72 4.79
C VAL A 76 5.82 -9.63 5.87
N VAL A 77 5.00 -10.03 6.85
CA VAL A 77 5.43 -10.89 7.96
C VAL A 77 4.86 -12.30 7.88
N THR A 78 3.83 -12.50 7.07
CA THR A 78 3.25 -13.83 6.85
C THR A 78 2.81 -13.98 5.40
N VAL A 79 3.18 -15.10 4.78
CA VAL A 79 2.63 -15.63 3.53
C VAL A 79 2.35 -17.09 3.78
N ARG A 80 1.09 -17.50 3.86
CA ARG A 80 0.70 -18.87 4.21
C ARG A 80 -0.43 -19.40 3.35
N ASN A 81 -0.44 -20.71 3.20
CA ASN A 81 -1.53 -21.47 2.60
C ASN A 81 -2.00 -22.55 3.59
N LEU A 82 -3.24 -22.43 4.08
CA LEU A 82 -3.88 -23.38 4.98
C LEU A 82 -4.80 -24.35 4.23
N GLY A 83 -4.70 -24.42 2.91
CA GLY A 83 -5.56 -25.26 2.07
C GLY A 83 -7.01 -24.79 2.12
N ASN A 84 -7.91 -25.73 2.41
CA ASN A 84 -9.36 -25.49 2.46
C ASN A 84 -9.88 -25.17 3.87
N THR A 85 -9.01 -24.67 4.75
CA THR A 85 -9.39 -24.37 6.14
C THR A 85 -9.06 -22.91 6.50
N SER A 86 -9.85 -22.33 7.43
CA SER A 86 -9.61 -20.99 7.98
C SER A 86 -9.39 -19.95 6.86
N TYR A 87 -8.34 -19.14 6.91
CA TYR A 87 -7.99 -18.09 5.95
C TYR A 87 -7.60 -18.58 4.54
N GLY A 88 -7.39 -19.90 4.34
CA GLY A 88 -6.85 -20.42 3.09
C GLY A 88 -5.47 -19.86 2.76
N ARG A 89 -5.30 -19.25 1.59
CA ARG A 89 -4.13 -18.46 1.26
C ARG A 89 -4.29 -17.04 1.80
N TYR A 90 -3.34 -16.61 2.62
CA TYR A 90 -3.40 -15.27 3.22
C TYR A 90 -2.03 -14.63 3.36
N VAL A 91 -2.04 -13.31 3.39
CA VAL A 91 -0.88 -12.45 3.61
C VAL A 91 -1.13 -11.58 4.83
N VAL A 92 -0.08 -11.34 5.64
CA VAL A 92 -0.10 -10.36 6.73
C VAL A 92 1.02 -9.37 6.51
N ILE A 93 0.69 -8.08 6.62
CA ILE A 93 1.64 -6.98 6.52
C ILE A 93 1.72 -6.29 7.89
N ASP A 94 2.95 -6.14 8.40
CA ASP A 94 3.26 -5.32 9.57
C ASP A 94 3.55 -3.88 9.12
N HIS A 95 2.81 -2.94 9.70
CA HIS A 95 2.90 -1.51 9.41
C HIS A 95 3.66 -0.73 10.48
N GLY A 96 4.25 -1.45 11.44
CA GLY A 96 4.91 -0.86 12.60
C GLY A 96 3.93 -0.51 13.73
N SER A 97 4.49 -0.17 14.90
CA SER A 97 3.71 0.26 16.08
C SER A 97 2.61 -0.73 16.52
N GLY A 98 2.80 -2.02 16.23
CA GLY A 98 1.84 -3.08 16.55
C GLY A 98 0.65 -3.18 15.61
N TRP A 99 0.63 -2.44 14.50
CA TRP A 99 -0.43 -2.50 13.50
C TRP A 99 -0.14 -3.53 12.41
N THR A 100 -1.12 -4.38 12.13
CA THR A 100 -1.05 -5.35 11.02
C THR A 100 -2.35 -5.34 10.21
N SER A 101 -2.24 -5.71 8.92
CA SER A 101 -3.40 -5.99 8.06
C SER A 101 -3.33 -7.40 7.51
N TYR A 102 -4.50 -8.04 7.37
CA TYR A 102 -4.69 -9.40 6.88
C TYR A 102 -5.49 -9.39 5.58
N TYR A 103 -5.04 -10.18 4.64
CA TYR A 103 -5.66 -10.36 3.32
C TYR A 103 -5.84 -11.86 3.11
N ALA A 104 -7.06 -12.37 3.18
CA ALA A 104 -7.33 -13.80 3.18
C ALA A 104 -8.24 -14.26 2.03
N HIS A 105 -8.39 -15.57 1.90
CA HIS A 105 -9.09 -16.29 0.84
C HIS A 105 -8.51 -16.06 -0.56
N LEU A 106 -7.24 -15.66 -0.63
CA LEU A 106 -6.58 -15.32 -1.89
C LEU A 106 -6.50 -16.54 -2.84
N GLN A 107 -6.65 -16.27 -4.14
CA GLN A 107 -6.37 -17.23 -5.19
C GLN A 107 -4.87 -17.45 -5.35
N ASP A 108 -4.10 -16.36 -5.26
CA ASP A 108 -2.64 -16.36 -5.37
C ASP A 108 -2.02 -15.25 -4.49
N GLN A 109 -0.74 -15.42 -4.14
CA GLN A 109 0.03 -14.55 -3.28
C GLN A 109 1.26 -14.05 -4.05
N SER A 110 1.36 -12.72 -4.26
CA SER A 110 2.37 -12.10 -5.12
C SER A 110 3.55 -11.51 -4.34
N VAL A 111 3.69 -11.83 -3.07
CA VAL A 111 4.72 -11.29 -2.17
C VAL A 111 5.38 -12.38 -1.37
N SER A 112 6.55 -12.08 -0.77
CA SER A 112 7.32 -12.98 0.09
C SER A 112 7.51 -12.39 1.48
N VAL A 113 7.68 -13.25 2.50
CA VAL A 113 8.01 -12.82 3.86
C VAL A 113 9.31 -12.00 3.88
N GLY A 114 9.31 -10.88 4.58
CA GLY A 114 10.40 -9.92 4.65
C GLY A 114 10.35 -8.85 3.56
N GLN A 115 9.52 -9.00 2.53
CA GLN A 115 9.37 -8.00 1.47
C GLN A 115 8.75 -6.71 2.03
N ARG A 116 9.38 -5.56 1.71
CA ARG A 116 8.78 -4.24 1.95
C ARG A 116 7.82 -3.91 0.81
N VAL A 117 6.64 -3.43 1.16
CA VAL A 117 5.61 -3.03 0.20
C VAL A 117 5.16 -1.59 0.46
N ALA A 118 4.95 -0.84 -0.60
CA ALA A 118 4.27 0.45 -0.53
C ALA A 118 2.74 0.24 -0.47
N SER A 119 1.98 1.26 -0.02
CA SER A 119 0.52 1.28 -0.21
C SER A 119 0.21 1.14 -1.70
N GLY A 120 -0.74 0.29 -2.07
CA GLY A 120 -1.09 0.00 -3.46
C GLY A 120 -0.24 -1.05 -4.16
N ALA A 121 0.85 -1.55 -3.55
CA ALA A 121 1.61 -2.68 -4.09
C ALA A 121 0.75 -3.95 -4.13
N THR A 122 0.81 -4.72 -5.21
CA THR A 122 0.08 -5.99 -5.33
C THR A 122 0.54 -6.98 -4.27
N VAL A 123 -0.40 -7.55 -3.51
CA VAL A 123 -0.14 -8.57 -2.50
C VAL A 123 -0.69 -9.94 -2.89
N GLY A 124 -1.64 -9.98 -3.82
CA GLY A 124 -2.26 -11.20 -4.32
C GLY A 124 -3.49 -10.91 -5.15
N TYR A 125 -4.33 -11.92 -5.30
CA TYR A 125 -5.55 -11.85 -6.09
C TYR A 125 -6.71 -12.46 -5.32
N VAL A 126 -7.92 -11.90 -5.48
CA VAL A 126 -9.15 -12.42 -4.86
C VAL A 126 -9.39 -13.86 -5.28
N GLY A 127 -9.79 -14.68 -4.34
CA GLY A 127 -10.14 -16.08 -4.56
C GLY A 127 -11.18 -16.57 -3.58
N SER A 128 -11.25 -17.90 -3.45
CA SER A 128 -12.19 -18.58 -2.54
C SER A 128 -11.49 -19.73 -1.82
N THR A 129 -10.23 -19.56 -1.42
CA THR A 129 -9.49 -20.59 -0.67
C THR A 129 -9.84 -20.57 0.81
N GLY A 130 -9.59 -21.68 1.52
CA GLY A 130 -9.91 -21.78 2.94
C GLY A 130 -11.40 -22.03 3.23
N ASN A 131 -11.87 -21.53 4.37
CA ASN A 131 -13.28 -21.62 4.76
C ASN A 131 -14.09 -20.47 4.11
N SER A 132 -14.30 -20.57 2.81
CA SER A 132 -15.00 -19.59 1.98
C SER A 132 -16.14 -20.22 1.21
N THR A 133 -17.25 -19.51 1.07
CA THR A 133 -18.45 -19.96 0.33
C THR A 133 -18.51 -19.46 -1.11
N GLY A 134 -17.58 -18.60 -1.50
CA GLY A 134 -17.47 -18.00 -2.84
C GLY A 134 -16.36 -16.97 -2.88
N PRO A 135 -15.96 -16.48 -4.08
CA PRO A 135 -14.92 -15.49 -4.20
C PRO A 135 -15.23 -14.23 -3.38
N HIS A 136 -14.26 -13.78 -2.60
CA HIS A 136 -14.28 -12.51 -1.87
C HIS A 136 -12.90 -12.24 -1.24
N LEU A 137 -12.63 -11.01 -0.85
CA LEU A 137 -11.50 -10.68 0.02
C LEU A 137 -11.99 -10.55 1.44
N HIS A 138 -11.49 -11.39 2.35
CA HIS A 138 -11.59 -11.16 3.79
C HIS A 138 -10.44 -10.27 4.25
N TYR A 139 -10.77 -9.16 4.89
CA TYR A 139 -9.81 -8.14 5.31
C TYR A 139 -9.93 -7.78 6.79
N GLU A 140 -8.78 -7.72 7.48
CA GLU A 140 -8.73 -7.32 8.89
C GLU A 140 -7.66 -6.24 9.14
N GLN A 141 -7.88 -5.45 10.18
CA GLN A 141 -6.87 -4.64 10.84
C GLN A 141 -6.70 -5.11 12.28
N ARG A 142 -5.46 -5.17 12.75
CA ARG A 142 -5.13 -5.51 14.14
C ARG A 142 -4.21 -4.49 14.74
N SER A 143 -4.38 -4.23 16.05
CA SER A 143 -3.52 -3.39 16.85
C SER A 143 -3.12 -4.12 18.13
N GLY A 144 -1.82 -4.19 18.41
CA GLY A 144 -1.31 -4.96 19.56
C GLY A 144 -1.69 -6.45 19.53
N GLY A 145 -1.86 -7.03 18.33
CA GLY A 145 -2.28 -8.42 18.13
C GLY A 145 -3.79 -8.66 18.21
N SER A 146 -4.60 -7.68 18.64
CA SER A 146 -6.05 -7.78 18.74
C SER A 146 -6.74 -7.24 17.51
N ASN A 147 -7.83 -7.88 17.06
CA ASN A 147 -8.70 -7.35 16.01
C ASN A 147 -9.29 -6.01 16.43
N VAL A 148 -9.34 -5.07 15.50
CA VAL A 148 -9.95 -3.77 15.68
C VAL A 148 -10.88 -3.48 14.50
N ARG A 149 -11.90 -2.64 14.75
CA ARG A 149 -12.78 -2.21 13.68
C ARG A 149 -12.02 -1.48 12.59
N VAL A 150 -12.21 -1.95 11.37
CA VAL A 150 -11.50 -1.48 10.16
C VAL A 150 -11.81 -0.01 9.89
N ARG A 151 -10.76 0.74 9.52
CA ARG A 151 -10.85 2.13 9.07
C ARG A 151 -10.17 2.28 7.72
N PHE A 152 -10.76 3.09 6.85
CA PHE A 152 -10.16 3.49 5.59
C PHE A 152 -10.14 5.02 5.52
N ASP A 153 -8.99 5.60 5.17
CA ASP A 153 -8.76 7.06 5.15
C ASP A 153 -9.23 7.73 6.47
N GLY A 154 -8.98 7.07 7.62
CA GLY A 154 -9.40 7.51 8.96
C GLY A 154 -10.89 7.27 9.27
N THR A 155 -11.72 6.94 8.29
CA THR A 155 -13.16 6.72 8.46
C THR A 155 -13.46 5.28 8.84
N LEU A 156 -14.28 5.06 9.86
CA LEU A 156 -14.74 3.75 10.28
C LEU A 156 -15.57 3.08 9.18
N ALA A 157 -15.30 1.81 8.90
CA ALA A 157 -16.17 1.00 8.04
C ALA A 157 -17.59 0.90 8.64
N LEU A 158 -18.58 0.68 7.80
CA LEU A 158 -19.94 0.45 8.28
C LEU A 158 -20.03 -0.89 9.02
N TYR A 159 -20.49 -0.86 10.24
CA TYR A 159 -20.85 -2.00 11.10
C TYR A 159 -22.32 -1.83 11.48
N TRP A 160 -23.06 -2.78 11.47
CA TRP A 160 -23.27 -4.08 10.94
C TRP A 160 -24.15 -3.95 9.70
N GLY A 161 -23.61 -4.29 8.55
CA GLY A 161 -24.33 -4.09 7.28
C GLY A 161 -23.42 -4.12 6.07
N THR A 162 -23.93 -3.65 4.95
CA THR A 162 -23.26 -3.63 3.66
C THR A 162 -23.21 -2.20 3.11
N ARG A 163 -22.05 -1.80 2.58
CA ARG A 163 -21.83 -0.49 1.96
C ARG A 163 -20.86 -0.60 0.79
N ASN A 164 -21.10 0.18 -0.26
CA ASN A 164 -20.14 0.34 -1.33
C ASN A 164 -19.04 1.34 -0.96
N TYR A 165 -17.80 0.96 -1.22
CA TYR A 165 -16.61 1.77 -1.01
C TYR A 165 -15.89 1.96 -2.33
N THR A 166 -15.49 3.20 -2.63
CA THR A 166 -14.60 3.50 -3.76
C THR A 166 -13.17 3.58 -3.27
N SER A 167 -12.27 2.82 -3.89
CA SER A 167 -10.86 2.86 -3.50
C SER A 167 -10.18 4.16 -3.90
N THR A 168 -9.45 4.73 -2.95
CA THR A 168 -8.52 5.84 -3.12
C THR A 168 -7.05 5.37 -3.07
N ASN A 169 -6.83 4.05 -3.02
CA ASN A 169 -5.50 3.48 -2.83
C ASN A 169 -4.66 3.61 -4.08
N ALA A 170 -3.51 4.29 -3.93
CA ALA A 170 -2.60 4.61 -5.02
C ALA A 170 -3.24 5.45 -6.16
N CYS A 171 -4.29 6.24 -5.84
CA CYS A 171 -4.82 7.24 -6.78
C CYS A 171 -3.81 8.37 -6.99
N GLY A 172 -3.03 8.26 -8.04
CA GLY A 172 -2.07 9.32 -8.42
C GLY A 172 -0.91 9.51 -7.44
N GLY A 173 -0.48 8.44 -6.76
CA GLY A 173 0.54 8.52 -5.72
C GLY A 173 1.79 7.67 -5.89
N GLY A 174 1.82 6.71 -6.77
CA GLY A 174 3.04 6.02 -7.14
C GLY A 174 3.68 6.75 -8.33
N SER A 175 4.75 7.52 -8.13
CA SER A 175 5.64 7.89 -9.24
C SER A 175 6.87 7.00 -9.22
N ALA A 176 7.28 6.53 -10.38
CA ALA A 176 8.59 5.94 -10.57
C ALA A 176 9.51 6.97 -11.22
N SER A 177 10.80 6.86 -10.96
CA SER A 177 11.82 7.59 -11.71
C SER A 177 12.37 6.69 -12.81
N GLY A 178 12.55 7.24 -13.99
CA GLY A 178 13.28 6.60 -15.08
C GLY A 178 14.30 7.56 -15.68
N THR A 179 15.29 7.05 -16.40
CA THR A 179 16.24 7.85 -17.15
C THR A 179 16.13 7.52 -18.62
N VAL A 180 15.94 8.53 -19.47
CA VAL A 180 15.89 8.36 -20.93
C VAL A 180 17.25 7.91 -21.44
N ASN A 181 17.29 6.88 -22.29
CA ASN A 181 18.49 6.41 -22.98
C ASN A 181 18.17 6.09 -24.44
N THR A 182 18.59 6.96 -25.32
CA THR A 182 18.32 6.91 -26.76
C THR A 182 19.59 6.94 -27.61
N ALA A 183 20.75 6.79 -26.98
CA ALA A 183 22.05 6.90 -27.62
C ALA A 183 22.30 8.26 -28.34
N GLY A 184 21.85 9.35 -27.68
CA GLY A 184 22.15 10.73 -28.09
C GLY A 184 21.01 11.49 -28.77
N ALA A 185 19.98 10.82 -29.32
CA ALA A 185 18.82 11.50 -29.90
C ALA A 185 17.76 11.81 -28.83
N PRO A 186 17.01 12.92 -28.90
CA PRO A 186 15.93 13.16 -27.97
C PRO A 186 14.75 12.18 -28.17
N LEU A 187 14.20 11.65 -27.08
CA LEU A 187 13.03 10.79 -27.08
C LEU A 187 11.75 11.59 -27.38
N THR A 188 10.96 11.13 -28.33
CA THR A 188 9.69 11.78 -28.67
C THR A 188 8.64 11.54 -27.57
N VAL A 189 8.04 12.63 -27.10
CA VAL A 189 6.85 12.61 -26.22
C VAL A 189 5.61 12.67 -27.08
N ARG A 190 4.64 11.76 -26.80
CA ARG A 190 3.40 11.65 -27.56
C ARG A 190 2.17 11.97 -26.72
N SER A 191 1.09 12.38 -27.38
CA SER A 191 -0.19 12.72 -26.71
C SER A 191 -0.92 11.49 -26.15
N GLY A 192 -0.48 10.28 -26.48
CA GLY A 192 -1.05 9.01 -26.05
C GLY A 192 -0.08 7.86 -26.21
N PRO A 193 -0.46 6.64 -25.73
CA PRO A 193 0.42 5.48 -25.67
C PRO A 193 0.56 4.78 -27.03
N GLY A 194 1.35 5.37 -27.94
CA GLY A 194 1.59 4.77 -29.25
C GLY A 194 2.23 5.71 -30.25
N THR A 195 2.91 5.12 -31.25
CA THR A 195 3.60 5.85 -32.33
C THR A 195 2.64 6.58 -33.27
N GLY A 196 1.36 6.19 -33.30
CA GLY A 196 0.31 6.87 -34.07
C GLY A 196 -0.24 8.15 -33.41
N HIS A 197 0.08 8.40 -32.13
CA HIS A 197 -0.32 9.62 -31.46
C HIS A 197 0.59 10.79 -31.82
N ALA A 198 0.04 12.01 -31.78
CA ALA A 198 0.77 13.23 -32.14
C ALA A 198 2.01 13.43 -31.23
N SER A 199 3.10 13.92 -31.81
CA SER A 199 4.26 14.40 -31.05
C SER A 199 3.90 15.70 -30.34
N VAL A 200 4.10 15.75 -29.02
CA VAL A 200 3.83 16.93 -28.16
C VAL A 200 5.08 17.44 -27.44
N GLY A 201 6.26 16.99 -27.88
CA GLY A 201 7.54 17.43 -27.36
C GLY A 201 8.61 16.34 -27.40
N THR A 202 9.70 16.58 -26.72
CA THR A 202 10.82 15.65 -26.59
C THR A 202 11.38 15.68 -25.17
N VAL A 203 12.11 14.62 -24.77
CA VAL A 203 12.98 14.53 -23.61
C VAL A 203 14.38 14.21 -24.10
N ALA A 204 15.39 14.98 -23.69
CA ALA A 204 16.77 14.73 -24.11
C ALA A 204 17.29 13.40 -23.55
N ASP A 205 18.27 12.83 -24.25
CA ASP A 205 19.01 11.66 -23.77
C ASP A 205 19.66 11.93 -22.41
N GLY A 206 19.67 10.94 -21.52
CA GLY A 206 20.20 11.06 -20.17
C GLY A 206 19.32 11.83 -19.18
N GLN A 207 18.20 12.41 -19.60
CA GLN A 207 17.34 13.17 -18.70
C GLN A 207 16.45 12.25 -17.84
N PRO A 208 16.29 12.57 -16.55
CA PRO A 208 15.35 11.87 -15.69
C PRO A 208 13.89 12.24 -16.05
N VAL A 209 13.01 11.25 -15.94
CA VAL A 209 11.56 11.42 -16.08
C VAL A 209 10.86 10.88 -14.83
N THR A 210 9.77 11.56 -14.43
CA THR A 210 8.86 11.05 -13.40
C THR A 210 7.68 10.39 -14.09
N ILE A 211 7.49 9.11 -13.84
CA ILE A 211 6.44 8.28 -14.44
C ILE A 211 5.29 8.19 -13.45
N SER A 212 4.11 8.71 -13.82
CA SER A 212 2.92 8.71 -12.97
C SER A 212 2.06 7.45 -13.08
N CYS A 213 2.06 6.82 -14.25
CA CYS A 213 1.42 5.53 -14.50
C CYS A 213 1.96 4.92 -15.80
N GLN A 214 1.71 3.64 -16.01
CA GLN A 214 2.11 2.90 -17.22
C GLN A 214 0.90 2.25 -17.88
N THR A 215 0.93 2.14 -19.21
CA THR A 215 -0.13 1.47 -19.98
C THR A 215 0.44 0.75 -21.19
N THR A 216 -0.35 -0.11 -21.82
CA THR A 216 0.02 -0.75 -23.07
C THR A 216 -0.33 0.12 -24.27
N GLY A 217 0.50 0.05 -25.31
CA GLY A 217 0.27 0.76 -26.56
C GLY A 217 1.01 0.12 -27.72
N THR A 218 1.38 0.92 -28.73
CA THR A 218 2.16 0.43 -29.88
C THR A 218 3.48 -0.16 -29.42
N ARG A 219 3.81 -1.33 -29.94
CA ARG A 219 5.09 -1.99 -29.70
C ARG A 219 6.26 -1.19 -30.29
N VAL A 220 7.30 -0.96 -29.49
CA VAL A 220 8.48 -0.17 -29.84
C VAL A 220 9.73 -0.96 -29.48
N THR A 221 10.73 -0.95 -30.36
CA THR A 221 12.07 -1.45 -30.08
C THR A 221 12.97 -0.27 -29.76
N GLY A 222 13.60 -0.29 -28.60
CA GLY A 222 14.49 0.76 -28.11
C GLY A 222 15.75 0.21 -27.47
N THR A 223 16.45 1.04 -26.72
CA THR A 223 17.74 0.71 -26.09
C THR A 223 17.63 -0.46 -25.11
N TYR A 224 16.47 -0.61 -24.42
CA TYR A 224 16.21 -1.67 -23.46
C TYR A 224 15.36 -2.80 -24.03
N GLY A 225 15.40 -3.02 -25.35
CA GLY A 225 14.69 -4.10 -26.01
C GLY A 225 13.35 -3.68 -26.61
N THR A 226 12.45 -4.65 -26.76
CA THR A 226 11.13 -4.42 -27.39
C THR A 226 10.04 -4.48 -26.33
N SER A 227 9.31 -3.38 -26.16
CA SER A 227 8.22 -3.23 -25.19
C SER A 227 6.97 -2.67 -25.85
N SER A 228 5.80 -3.02 -25.32
CA SER A 228 4.52 -2.35 -25.61
C SER A 228 4.10 -1.40 -24.50
N ILE A 229 4.95 -1.22 -23.47
CA ILE A 229 4.67 -0.35 -22.35
C ILE A 229 4.98 1.11 -22.72
N TRP A 230 4.12 2.00 -22.25
CA TRP A 230 4.23 3.45 -22.38
C TRP A 230 4.15 4.10 -21.03
N ASP A 231 5.10 4.97 -20.73
CA ASP A 231 5.24 5.71 -19.49
C ASP A 231 4.55 7.06 -19.59
N ARG A 232 3.59 7.33 -18.73
CA ARG A 232 2.97 8.65 -18.64
C ARG A 232 3.84 9.57 -17.76
N ILE A 233 4.44 10.57 -18.38
CA ILE A 233 5.31 11.56 -17.73
C ILE A 233 4.62 12.92 -17.50
N GLY A 234 3.32 12.99 -17.69
CA GLY A 234 2.47 14.16 -17.50
C GLY A 234 1.10 13.99 -18.14
N SER A 235 0.20 14.94 -17.95
CA SER A 235 -1.14 14.89 -18.56
C SER A 235 -1.04 14.90 -20.08
N GLY A 236 -1.53 13.84 -20.75
CA GLY A 236 -1.43 13.68 -22.21
C GLY A 236 0.01 13.63 -22.73
N ARG A 237 0.97 13.15 -21.93
CA ARG A 237 2.38 13.07 -22.29
C ARG A 237 2.92 11.68 -21.99
N TYR A 238 3.25 10.94 -23.04
CA TYR A 238 3.70 9.56 -22.96
C TYR A 238 5.03 9.37 -23.69
N VAL A 239 5.89 8.52 -23.16
CA VAL A 239 7.13 8.05 -23.78
C VAL A 239 7.13 6.52 -23.84
N ALA A 240 7.85 5.95 -24.83
CA ALA A 240 7.99 4.50 -24.92
C ALA A 240 8.98 4.00 -23.86
N ASP A 241 8.52 3.10 -23.00
CA ASP A 241 9.31 2.45 -21.92
C ASP A 241 10.59 1.78 -22.45
N ALA A 242 10.56 1.26 -23.68
CA ALA A 242 11.73 0.67 -24.34
C ALA A 242 12.99 1.58 -24.41
N TYR A 243 12.85 2.86 -24.12
CA TYR A 243 13.92 3.85 -24.04
C TYR A 243 14.12 4.43 -22.64
N VAL A 244 13.43 3.92 -21.62
CA VAL A 244 13.48 4.48 -20.26
C VAL A 244 14.04 3.44 -19.29
N LEU A 245 15.17 3.76 -18.65
CA LEU A 245 15.73 2.91 -17.59
C LEU A 245 14.93 3.08 -16.31
N THR A 246 14.02 2.18 -16.06
CA THR A 246 13.22 2.13 -14.83
C THR A 246 13.82 1.18 -13.77
N GLY A 247 14.77 0.32 -14.16
CA GLY A 247 15.31 -0.75 -13.33
C GLY A 247 14.46 -2.02 -13.32
N TYR A 248 13.42 -2.09 -14.15
CA TYR A 248 12.51 -3.24 -14.26
C TYR A 248 12.29 -3.61 -15.72
N ASP A 249 12.31 -4.93 -15.99
CA ASP A 249 11.84 -5.48 -17.24
C ASP A 249 10.32 -5.64 -17.17
N GLY A 250 9.59 -4.79 -17.88
CA GLY A 250 8.13 -4.78 -17.84
C GLY A 250 7.58 -3.63 -16.99
N PHE A 251 6.38 -3.83 -16.50
CA PHE A 251 5.72 -2.79 -15.68
C PHE A 251 6.41 -2.60 -14.33
N VAL A 252 6.64 -1.36 -13.95
CA VAL A 252 7.20 -1.02 -12.62
C VAL A 252 6.25 -1.49 -11.52
N PRO A 253 6.71 -2.33 -10.57
CA PRO A 253 5.87 -2.79 -9.46
C PRO A 253 5.34 -1.64 -8.62
N GLY A 254 4.04 -1.67 -8.31
CA GLY A 254 3.40 -0.65 -7.48
C GLY A 254 3.04 0.66 -8.21
N LEU A 255 3.43 0.83 -9.48
CA LEU A 255 3.02 1.95 -10.30
C LEU A 255 1.64 1.69 -10.91
N ASP A 256 0.78 2.71 -10.90
CA ASP A 256 -0.58 2.61 -11.46
C ASP A 256 -0.57 2.25 -12.94
N ARG A 257 -1.66 1.62 -13.38
CA ARG A 257 -2.00 1.49 -14.81
C ARG A 257 -2.81 2.70 -15.21
N CYS A 258 -2.41 3.37 -16.31
CA CYS A 258 -3.26 4.40 -16.85
C CYS A 258 -4.48 3.70 -17.52
#